data_ca669159bc47ff284f4fab3ea9335a6b
#
_entry.id   ca669159bc47ff284f4fab3ea9335a6b
#
_cell.length_a   1.000
_cell.length_b   1.000
_cell.length_c   1.000
_cell.angle_alpha   90.00
_cell.angle_beta   90.00
_cell.angle_gamma   90.00
#
_symmetry.space_group_name_H-M   'P 1'
#
loop_
_entity.id
_entity.type
_entity.pdbx_description
1 polymer ?
#
loop_
_entity_poly.entity_id
_entity_poly.type
_entity_poly.pdbx_seq_one_letter_code
_entity_poly.pdbx_strand_id
1 'polypeptide(L)'
;MKPRPHKSQKDKGKIIFDLSAKLYSILIFAASIFYTVGIWLATPSVSTGIKEWILGIGLVIEVIVFGFFCLKNVKETPDERFYANLAKAASLMFVFILGALIILAVIIGYMGSLTLYMGQIFISIATLIFIFAVVYFILERRG
;
A
#
# COMPACT_ATOMS: atom_id res chain seq x y z
N MET A 1 -55.02 2.11 -7.06
CA MET A 1 -53.61 2.47 -6.82
C MET A 1 -53.17 1.80 -5.52
N LYS A 2 -52.35 0.77 -5.58
CA LYS A 2 -51.80 0.11 -4.40
C LYS A 2 -50.54 0.87 -3.94
N PRO A 3 -50.37 1.24 -2.66
CA PRO A 3 -49.19 1.89 -2.15
C PRO A 3 -48.01 0.89 -2.19
N ARG A 4 -46.86 1.32 -2.74
CA ARG A 4 -45.64 0.55 -2.72
C ARG A 4 -45.12 0.43 -1.28
N PRO A 5 -44.71 -0.77 -0.83
CA PRO A 5 -44.19 -0.91 0.52
C PRO A 5 -42.88 -0.13 0.65
N HIS A 6 -42.83 0.76 1.64
CA HIS A 6 -41.61 1.41 2.14
C HIS A 6 -40.57 0.33 2.49
N LYS A 7 -39.52 0.21 1.70
CA LYS A 7 -38.33 -0.60 2.07
C LYS A 7 -37.73 0.00 3.33
N SER A 8 -37.86 -0.77 4.38
CA SER A 8 -37.39 -0.53 5.72
C SER A 8 -35.94 -0.07 5.76
N GLN A 9 -35.75 1.07 6.37
CA GLN A 9 -34.51 1.75 6.72
C GLN A 9 -33.76 1.01 7.86
N LYS A 10 -33.48 -0.29 7.70
CA LYS A 10 -32.88 -1.15 8.74
C LYS A 10 -31.47 -1.65 8.45
N ASP A 11 -30.72 -1.00 7.53
CA ASP A 11 -29.33 -1.34 7.26
C ASP A 11 -28.31 -0.25 7.68
N LYS A 12 -28.70 0.58 8.66
CA LYS A 12 -27.77 1.55 9.27
C LYS A 12 -26.95 0.90 10.39
N GLY A 13 -25.98 0.09 10.04
CA GLY A 13 -25.09 -0.47 11.08
C GLY A 13 -24.06 -1.49 10.62
N LYS A 14 -24.14 -1.97 9.40
CA LYS A 14 -23.07 -2.82 8.86
C LYS A 14 -22.05 -1.91 8.19
N ILE A 15 -20.86 -1.82 8.78
CA ILE A 15 -19.70 -1.23 8.09
C ILE A 15 -19.47 -2.10 6.86
N ILE A 16 -20.06 -1.68 5.73
CA ILE A 16 -19.80 -2.27 4.41
C ILE A 16 -18.36 -1.88 4.10
N PHE A 17 -17.47 -2.86 4.11
CA PHE A 17 -16.08 -2.64 3.74
C PHE A 17 -16.06 -2.40 2.24
N ASP A 18 -15.89 -1.15 1.87
CA ASP A 18 -15.77 -0.69 0.50
C ASP A 18 -14.56 -1.35 -0.17
N LEU A 19 -14.70 -1.73 -1.45
CA LEU A 19 -13.63 -2.34 -2.24
C LEU A 19 -12.38 -1.44 -2.28
N SER A 20 -12.58 -0.14 -2.41
CA SER A 20 -11.53 0.87 -2.39
C SER A 20 -10.81 0.90 -1.05
N ALA A 21 -11.55 0.84 0.06
CA ALA A 21 -10.99 0.77 1.40
C ALA A 21 -10.16 -0.50 1.62
N LYS A 22 -10.59 -1.62 1.05
CA LYS A 22 -9.83 -2.87 1.07
C LYS A 22 -8.51 -2.73 0.30
N LEU A 23 -8.56 -2.17 -0.91
CA LEU A 23 -7.38 -2.03 -1.76
C LEU A 23 -6.31 -1.16 -1.08
N TYR A 24 -6.66 0.07 -0.65
CA TYR A 24 -5.65 0.93 -0.03
C TYR A 24 -5.14 0.37 1.31
N SER A 25 -5.97 -0.33 2.08
CA SER A 25 -5.52 -1.01 3.30
C SER A 25 -4.50 -2.10 2.99
N ILE A 26 -4.74 -2.93 1.97
CA ILE A 26 -3.78 -3.95 1.51
C ILE A 26 -2.47 -3.29 1.08
N LEU A 27 -2.53 -2.20 0.33
CA LEU A 27 -1.33 -1.49 -0.11
C LEU A 27 -0.53 -0.92 1.07
N ILE A 28 -1.20 -0.34 2.08
CA ILE A 28 -0.54 0.17 3.28
C ILE A 28 0.11 -0.97 4.07
N PHE A 29 -0.57 -2.09 4.26
CA PHE A 29 0.02 -3.26 4.93
C PHE A 29 1.19 -3.83 4.15
N ALA A 30 1.09 -3.92 2.81
CA ALA A 30 2.21 -4.36 1.99
C ALA A 30 3.40 -3.41 2.13
N ALA A 31 3.19 -2.10 2.09
CA ALA A 31 4.24 -1.11 2.33
C ALA A 31 4.89 -1.28 3.71
N SER A 32 4.09 -1.51 4.76
CA SER A 32 4.59 -1.74 6.12
C SER A 32 5.51 -2.96 6.20
N ILE A 33 5.10 -4.09 5.60
CA ILE A 33 5.92 -5.31 5.53
C ILE A 33 7.25 -5.03 4.83
N PHE A 34 7.22 -4.37 3.67
CA PHE A 34 8.45 -4.03 2.95
C PHE A 34 9.34 -3.06 3.73
N TYR A 35 8.76 -2.10 4.48
CA TYR A 35 9.53 -1.23 5.37
C TYR A 35 10.19 -2.02 6.50
N THR A 36 9.46 -2.91 7.16
CA THR A 36 10.00 -3.73 8.26
C THR A 36 11.15 -4.60 7.78
N VAL A 37 11.00 -5.28 6.63
CA VAL A 37 12.07 -6.07 6.00
C VAL A 37 13.24 -5.19 5.61
N GLY A 38 12.97 -4.03 5.00
CA GLY A 38 14.01 -3.09 4.55
C GLY A 38 14.83 -2.55 5.70
N ILE A 39 14.18 -2.15 6.81
CA ILE A 39 14.86 -1.70 8.02
C ILE A 39 15.70 -2.82 8.62
N TRP A 40 15.15 -4.03 8.70
CA TRP A 40 15.89 -5.19 9.19
C TRP A 40 17.17 -5.43 8.40
N LEU A 41 17.09 -5.41 7.06
CA LEU A 41 18.24 -5.62 6.18
C LEU A 41 19.21 -4.43 6.15
N ALA A 42 18.74 -3.21 6.37
CA ALA A 42 19.57 -2.01 6.40
C ALA A 42 20.27 -1.79 7.73
N THR A 43 19.77 -2.39 8.82
CA THR A 43 20.37 -2.25 10.14
C THR A 43 21.52 -3.26 10.25
N PRO A 44 22.78 -2.83 10.37
CA PRO A 44 23.86 -3.77 10.62
C PRO A 44 23.59 -4.51 11.92
N SER A 45 23.89 -5.79 11.95
CA SER A 45 23.73 -6.71 13.10
C SER A 45 24.71 -6.35 14.21
N VAL A 46 24.61 -5.11 14.75
CA VAL A 46 25.34 -4.73 15.95
C VAL A 46 24.53 -5.18 17.17
N SER A 47 24.80 -6.40 17.55
CA SER A 47 24.85 -6.87 18.95
C SER A 47 23.68 -6.63 19.89
N THR A 48 22.42 -6.77 19.49
CA THR A 48 21.42 -7.10 20.49
C THR A 48 20.34 -7.95 19.83
N GLY A 49 20.34 -9.25 20.10
CA GLY A 49 19.29 -10.18 19.68
C GLY A 49 17.87 -9.73 20.01
N ILE A 50 17.72 -8.71 20.87
CA ILE A 50 16.45 -8.05 21.20
C ILE A 50 15.85 -7.33 19.99
N LYS A 51 16.66 -6.60 19.19
CA LYS A 51 16.15 -5.89 17.99
C LYS A 51 15.64 -6.86 16.93
N GLU A 52 16.38 -7.94 16.70
CA GLU A 52 15.98 -8.97 15.73
C GLU A 52 14.68 -9.66 16.15
N TRP A 53 14.52 -9.95 17.45
CA TRP A 53 13.28 -10.51 17.98
C TRP A 53 12.09 -9.57 17.84
N ILE A 54 12.25 -8.28 18.17
CA ILE A 54 11.17 -7.28 18.06
C ILE A 54 10.74 -7.12 16.59
N LEU A 55 11.70 -6.97 15.67
CA LEU A 55 11.41 -6.83 14.24
C LEU A 55 10.82 -8.12 13.67
N GLY A 56 11.32 -9.29 14.07
CA GLY A 56 10.79 -10.58 13.65
C GLY A 56 9.36 -10.81 14.10
N ILE A 57 9.05 -10.54 15.37
CA ILE A 57 7.69 -10.65 15.91
C ILE A 57 6.77 -9.63 15.22
N GLY A 58 7.22 -8.39 15.01
CA GLY A 58 6.49 -7.37 14.30
C GLY A 58 6.12 -7.84 12.89
N LEU A 59 7.08 -8.38 12.15
CA LEU A 59 6.85 -8.91 10.80
C LEU A 59 5.82 -10.05 10.78
N VAL A 60 5.89 -10.98 11.74
CA VAL A 60 4.93 -12.08 11.83
C VAL A 60 3.52 -11.55 12.07
N ILE A 61 3.35 -10.57 12.96
CA ILE A 61 2.06 -9.93 13.22
C ILE A 61 1.55 -9.23 11.96
N GLU A 62 2.40 -8.46 11.27
CA GLU A 62 2.04 -7.78 10.02
C GLU A 62 1.58 -8.75 8.94
N VAL A 63 2.29 -9.86 8.75
CA VAL A 63 1.92 -10.90 7.77
C VAL A 63 0.58 -11.56 8.12
N ILE A 64 0.32 -11.83 9.38
CA ILE A 64 -0.97 -12.40 9.83
C ILE A 64 -2.11 -11.42 9.56
N VAL A 65 -1.94 -10.15 9.93
CA VAL A 65 -2.94 -9.10 9.71
C VAL A 65 -3.18 -8.87 8.21
N PHE A 66 -2.12 -8.82 7.42
CA PHE A 66 -2.19 -8.70 5.96
C PHE A 66 -2.95 -9.89 5.34
N GLY A 67 -2.62 -11.12 5.73
CA GLY A 67 -3.32 -12.32 5.27
C GLY A 67 -4.81 -12.29 5.62
N PHE A 68 -5.16 -11.88 6.84
CA PHE A 68 -6.54 -11.73 7.26
C PHE A 68 -7.30 -10.71 6.42
N PHE A 69 -6.69 -9.56 6.10
CA PHE A 69 -7.30 -8.55 5.23
C PHE A 69 -7.44 -9.01 3.79
N CYS A 70 -6.46 -9.74 3.25
CA CYS A 70 -6.55 -10.32 1.91
C CYS A 70 -7.72 -11.31 1.78
N LEU A 71 -7.94 -12.13 2.80
CA LEU A 71 -9.01 -13.15 2.80
C LEU A 71 -10.40 -12.56 3.06
N LYS A 72 -10.49 -11.31 3.54
CA LYS A 72 -11.77 -10.67 3.81
C LYS A 72 -12.57 -10.45 2.52
N ASN A 73 -13.71 -11.12 2.40
CA ASN A 73 -14.60 -10.97 1.26
C ASN A 73 -15.26 -9.58 1.26
N VAL A 74 -15.24 -8.93 0.10
CA VAL A 74 -15.96 -7.69 -0.17
C VAL A 74 -17.18 -8.03 -1.00
N LYS A 75 -18.35 -7.58 -0.60
CA LYS A 75 -19.61 -7.84 -1.31
C LYS A 75 -19.86 -6.89 -2.49
N GLU A 76 -19.04 -5.87 -2.64
CA GLU A 76 -19.18 -4.91 -3.72
C GLU A 76 -18.53 -5.41 -5.01
N THR A 77 -19.26 -5.27 -6.11
CA THR A 77 -18.71 -5.43 -7.46
C THR A 77 -17.91 -4.19 -7.81
N PRO A 78 -16.73 -4.34 -8.44
CA PRO A 78 -15.95 -3.19 -8.88
C PRO A 78 -16.77 -2.34 -9.86
N ASP A 79 -16.88 -1.05 -9.56
CA ASP A 79 -17.56 -0.04 -10.36
C ASP A 79 -16.59 0.59 -11.37
N GLU A 80 -17.12 1.23 -12.42
CA GLU A 80 -16.32 1.99 -13.41
C GLU A 80 -15.43 3.04 -12.74
N ARG A 81 -15.94 3.67 -11.69
CA ARG A 81 -15.17 4.64 -10.87
C ARG A 81 -13.92 4.03 -10.24
N PHE A 82 -14.05 2.82 -9.70
CA PHE A 82 -12.93 2.09 -9.12
C PHE A 82 -11.81 1.90 -10.14
N TYR A 83 -12.14 1.39 -11.33
CA TYR A 83 -11.16 1.18 -12.39
C TYR A 83 -10.58 2.49 -12.92
N ALA A 84 -11.41 3.54 -13.07
CA ALA A 84 -10.95 4.86 -13.53
C ALA A 84 -9.97 5.49 -12.53
N ASN A 85 -10.26 5.43 -11.23
CA ASN A 85 -9.38 5.95 -10.18
C ASN A 85 -8.10 5.14 -10.07
N LEU A 86 -8.18 3.82 -10.18
CA LEU A 86 -7.02 2.93 -10.19
C LEU A 86 -6.10 3.22 -11.40
N ALA A 87 -6.67 3.38 -12.59
CA ALA A 87 -5.93 3.72 -13.80
C ALA A 87 -5.25 5.09 -13.70
N LYS A 88 -5.95 6.10 -13.17
CA LYS A 88 -5.38 7.43 -12.92
C LYS A 88 -4.22 7.36 -11.90
N ALA A 89 -4.40 6.64 -10.80
CA ALA A 89 -3.35 6.44 -9.81
C ALA A 89 -2.13 5.76 -10.42
N ALA A 90 -2.33 4.70 -11.21
CA ALA A 90 -1.26 3.99 -11.90
C ALA A 90 -0.52 4.88 -12.91
N SER A 91 -1.23 5.68 -13.68
CA SER A 91 -0.63 6.63 -14.63
C SER A 91 0.22 7.68 -13.93
N LEU A 92 -0.26 8.25 -12.83
CA LEU A 92 0.50 9.21 -12.03
C LEU A 92 1.76 8.58 -11.44
N MET A 93 1.65 7.36 -10.91
CA MET A 93 2.79 6.62 -10.39
C MET A 93 3.82 6.28 -11.47
N PHE A 94 3.36 5.94 -12.66
CA PHE A 94 4.27 5.69 -13.80
C PHE A 94 5.13 6.92 -14.12
N VAL A 95 4.50 8.09 -14.22
CA VAL A 95 5.22 9.36 -14.44
C VAL A 95 6.19 9.66 -13.29
N PHE A 96 5.75 9.43 -12.05
CA PHE A 96 6.59 9.63 -10.87
C PHE A 96 7.83 8.71 -10.87
N ILE A 97 7.65 7.43 -11.20
CA ILE A 97 8.75 6.45 -11.28
C ILE A 97 9.73 6.83 -12.40
N LEU A 98 9.24 7.23 -13.58
CA LEU A 98 10.09 7.70 -14.66
C LEU A 98 10.90 8.92 -14.24
N GLY A 99 10.28 9.90 -13.58
CA GLY A 99 10.99 11.06 -13.05
C GLY A 99 12.08 10.68 -12.04
N ALA A 100 11.76 9.78 -11.11
CA ALA A 100 12.73 9.29 -10.13
C ALA A 100 13.91 8.55 -10.79
N LEU A 101 13.65 7.74 -11.82
CA LEU A 101 14.71 7.06 -12.59
C LEU A 101 15.62 8.03 -13.35
N ILE A 102 15.05 9.09 -13.93
CA ILE A 102 15.83 10.13 -14.60
C ILE A 102 16.73 10.84 -13.58
N ILE A 103 16.20 11.22 -12.42
CA ILE A 103 16.99 11.84 -11.35
C ILE A 103 18.12 10.90 -10.89
N LEU A 104 17.80 9.63 -10.70
CA LEU A 104 18.78 8.62 -10.31
C LEU A 104 19.88 8.47 -11.36
N ALA A 105 19.53 8.45 -12.66
CA ALA A 105 20.49 8.39 -13.75
C ALA A 105 21.44 9.59 -13.76
N VAL A 106 20.90 10.80 -13.51
CA VAL A 106 21.72 12.02 -13.40
C VAL A 106 22.68 11.92 -12.21
N ILE A 107 22.20 11.45 -11.04
CA ILE A 107 23.07 11.27 -9.86
C ILE A 107 24.21 10.29 -10.16
N ILE A 108 23.90 9.14 -10.77
CA ILE A 108 24.91 8.14 -11.14
C ILE A 108 25.91 8.74 -12.15
N GLY A 109 25.43 9.54 -13.11
CA GLY A 109 26.28 10.21 -14.07
C GLY A 109 27.29 11.17 -13.41
N TYR A 110 26.90 11.86 -12.34
CA TYR A 110 27.81 12.74 -11.58
C TYR A 110 28.75 11.99 -10.63
N MET A 111 28.25 10.93 -9.98
CA MET A 111 29.01 10.20 -8.96
C MET A 111 29.83 9.04 -9.53
N GLY A 112 29.61 8.68 -10.80
CA GLY A 112 30.28 7.56 -11.48
C GLY A 112 29.74 6.17 -11.09
N SER A 113 29.27 5.99 -9.86
CA SER A 113 28.66 4.74 -9.39
C SER A 113 27.76 4.99 -8.17
N LEU A 114 26.74 4.16 -8.02
CA LEU A 114 25.87 4.16 -6.83
C LEU A 114 25.74 2.72 -6.32
N THR A 115 26.16 2.49 -5.08
CA THR A 115 26.00 1.18 -4.43
C THR A 115 24.68 1.15 -3.67
N LEU A 116 23.75 0.34 -4.12
CA LEU A 116 22.48 0.12 -3.43
C LEU A 116 22.54 -1.18 -2.62
N TYR A 117 22.28 -1.07 -1.33
CA TYR A 117 22.12 -2.23 -0.47
C TYR A 117 20.68 -2.77 -0.55
N MET A 118 20.52 -4.07 -0.33
CA MET A 118 19.23 -4.75 -0.42
C MET A 118 18.15 -4.08 0.46
N GLY A 119 18.50 -3.67 1.68
CA GLY A 119 17.57 -2.97 2.58
C GLY A 119 17.06 -1.65 2.00
N GLN A 120 17.92 -0.87 1.31
CA GLN A 120 17.52 0.38 0.66
C GLN A 120 16.55 0.15 -0.50
N ILE A 121 16.73 -0.96 -1.24
CA ILE A 121 15.82 -1.34 -2.32
C ILE A 121 14.43 -1.66 -1.76
N PHE A 122 14.36 -2.44 -0.67
CA PHE A 122 13.09 -2.75 -0.02
C PHE A 122 12.39 -1.50 0.51
N ILE A 123 13.10 -0.57 1.14
CA ILE A 123 12.57 0.71 1.61
C ILE A 123 12.05 1.55 0.43
N SER A 124 12.75 1.56 -0.70
CA SER A 124 12.31 2.28 -1.90
C SER A 124 11.02 1.70 -2.46
N ILE A 125 10.91 0.38 -2.55
CA ILE A 125 9.68 -0.32 -2.97
C ILE A 125 8.54 0.01 -2.02
N ALA A 126 8.76 -0.06 -0.70
CA ALA A 126 7.77 0.30 0.31
C ALA A 126 7.26 1.73 0.12
N THR A 127 8.16 2.67 -0.12
CA THR A 127 7.83 4.08 -0.36
C THR A 127 6.95 4.24 -1.60
N LEU A 128 7.27 3.56 -2.69
CA LEU A 128 6.47 3.60 -3.92
C LEU A 128 5.06 3.03 -3.70
N ILE A 129 4.94 1.90 -2.99
CA ILE A 129 3.64 1.30 -2.65
C ILE A 129 2.83 2.26 -1.76
N PHE A 130 3.47 2.89 -0.78
CA PHE A 130 2.82 3.84 0.12
C PHE A 130 2.32 5.09 -0.64
N ILE A 131 3.15 5.67 -1.51
CA ILE A 131 2.75 6.81 -2.35
C ILE A 131 1.56 6.43 -3.23
N PHE A 132 1.60 5.24 -3.84
CA PHE A 132 0.48 4.74 -4.65
C PHE A 132 -0.81 4.64 -3.84
N ALA A 133 -0.74 4.09 -2.62
CA ALA A 133 -1.89 3.99 -1.72
C ALA A 133 -2.48 5.38 -1.39
N VAL A 134 -1.62 6.36 -1.10
CA VAL A 134 -2.02 7.74 -0.80
C VAL A 134 -2.66 8.43 -2.02
N VAL A 135 -2.04 8.30 -3.20
CA VAL A 135 -2.59 8.86 -4.46
C VAL A 135 -3.95 8.27 -4.76
N TYR A 136 -4.08 6.94 -4.67
CA TYR A 136 -5.36 6.26 -4.88
C TYR A 136 -6.42 6.75 -3.89
N PHE A 137 -6.09 6.85 -2.60
CA PHE A 137 -6.99 7.35 -1.56
C PHE A 137 -7.47 8.78 -1.83
N ILE A 138 -6.57 9.67 -2.27
CA ILE A 138 -6.93 11.05 -2.60
C ILE A 138 -7.89 11.11 -3.80
N LEU A 139 -7.64 10.31 -4.85
CA LEU A 139 -8.50 10.24 -6.02
C LEU A 139 -9.88 9.71 -5.67
N GLU A 140 -9.96 8.72 -4.80
CA GLU A 140 -11.23 8.14 -4.35
C GLU A 140 -12.06 9.14 -3.55
N ARG A 141 -11.44 9.97 -2.72
CA ARG A 141 -12.15 11.01 -1.96
C ARG A 141 -12.62 12.20 -2.81
N ARG A 142 -11.98 12.45 -3.94
CA ARG A 142 -12.31 13.60 -4.81
C ARG A 142 -13.36 13.28 -5.89
N GLY A 143 -13.61 12.01 -6.15
CA GLY A 143 -14.58 11.53 -7.15
C GLY A 143 -15.87 11.08 -6.54
#